data_b3b4563c2ea40a46cbf0ed6092062d84
#
_entry.id   b3b4563c2ea40a46cbf0ed6092062d84
#
_cell.length_a   1.000
_cell.length_b   1.000
_cell.length_c   1.000
_cell.angle_alpha   90.00
_cell.angle_beta   90.00
_cell.angle_gamma   90.00
#
_symmetry.space_group_name_H-M   'P 1'
#
loop_
_entity.id
_entity.type
_entity.pdbx_description
1 polymer ?
#
loop_
_entity_poly.entity_id
_entity_poly.type
_entity_poly.pdbx_seq_one_letter_code
_entity_poly.pdbx_strand_id
1 'polypeptide(L)'
;MDKQSLLVRLENQIKSCRKCDLWRGTTQAVPGEGDPNAEIFFIGEGPGFHEDRQGRPFVGQAGKLLDKLINLVGLSREEVFIGNVIKHRPPENRDPLPSEISACKYWLDQQLEIINPKIVVTLGRYSMARFFPNAKISEFHGSPMRVRRQVVVPMYHPAAALRSGEVLSKIEADFRRNIDLFKNPDKIGEVGELKSESEDPNQMSFF
;
A
#
# COMPACT_ATOMS: atom_id res chain seq x y z
N MET A 1 -5.39 24.36 -4.58
CA MET A 1 -4.13 23.92 -3.93
C MET A 1 -3.67 22.72 -4.73
N ASP A 2 -2.41 22.68 -5.18
CA ASP A 2 -1.87 21.54 -5.92
C ASP A 2 -1.66 20.31 -5.01
N LYS A 3 -1.51 19.13 -5.62
CA LYS A 3 -1.38 17.85 -4.92
C LYS A 3 -0.17 17.83 -3.97
N GLN A 4 0.96 18.43 -4.38
CA GLN A 4 2.17 18.52 -3.58
C GLN A 4 1.92 19.27 -2.26
N SER A 5 1.30 20.46 -2.33
CA SER A 5 0.95 21.26 -1.15
C SER A 5 -0.02 20.53 -0.21
N LEU A 6 -0.99 19.79 -0.76
CA LEU A 6 -1.93 18.98 0.02
C LEU A 6 -1.22 17.83 0.73
N LEU A 7 -0.31 17.12 0.05
CA LEU A 7 0.46 16.02 0.64
C LEU A 7 1.41 16.52 1.73
N VAL A 8 2.11 17.64 1.53
CA VAL A 8 2.97 18.24 2.57
C VAL A 8 2.16 18.60 3.82
N ARG A 9 0.98 19.19 3.64
CA ARG A 9 0.08 19.49 4.77
C ARG A 9 -0.36 18.19 5.49
N LEU A 10 -0.75 17.17 4.74
CA LEU A 10 -1.16 15.88 5.28
C LEU A 10 -0.01 15.19 6.01
N GLU A 11 1.20 15.23 5.46
CA GLU A 11 2.42 14.71 6.07
C GLU A 11 2.69 15.34 7.44
N ASN A 12 2.59 16.67 7.55
CA ASN A 12 2.75 17.37 8.82
C ASN A 12 1.70 16.96 9.86
N GLN A 13 0.47 16.73 9.44
CA GLN A 13 -0.59 16.22 10.31
C GLN A 13 -0.31 14.77 10.75
N ILE A 14 0.20 13.91 9.86
CA ILE A 14 0.57 12.53 10.20
C ILE A 14 1.73 12.53 11.19
N LYS A 15 2.75 13.37 11.01
CA LYS A 15 3.90 13.49 11.93
C LYS A 15 3.48 13.86 13.34
N SER A 16 2.42 14.63 13.50
CA SER A 16 1.88 15.03 14.82
C SER A 16 0.74 14.12 15.32
N CYS A 17 0.41 13.03 14.60
CA CYS A 17 -0.74 12.19 14.91
C CYS A 17 -0.59 11.46 16.26
N ARG A 18 -1.69 11.45 17.04
CA ARG A 18 -1.80 10.78 18.35
C ARG A 18 -3.10 9.95 18.46
N LYS A 19 -3.65 9.49 17.32
CA LYS A 19 -4.97 8.81 17.27
C LYS A 19 -4.97 7.38 17.82
N CYS A 20 -3.81 6.75 17.98
CA CYS A 20 -3.65 5.41 18.60
C CYS A 20 -2.35 5.38 19.39
N ASP A 21 -2.15 4.38 20.26
CA ASP A 21 -0.99 4.35 21.17
C ASP A 21 0.35 4.03 20.51
N LEU A 22 0.38 3.66 19.22
CA LEU A 22 1.64 3.33 18.53
C LEU A 22 2.65 4.47 18.56
N TRP A 23 2.21 5.74 18.55
CA TRP A 23 3.11 6.89 18.58
C TRP A 23 4.00 6.94 19.82
N ARG A 24 3.55 6.36 20.98
CA ARG A 24 4.29 6.43 22.25
C ARG A 24 5.60 5.66 22.24
N GLY A 25 5.69 4.60 21.44
CA GLY A 25 6.85 3.71 21.37
C GLY A 25 7.69 3.85 20.11
N THR A 26 7.48 4.92 19.31
CA THR A 26 8.13 5.11 18.01
C THR A 26 9.03 6.34 18.00
N THR A 27 10.03 6.32 17.11
CA THR A 27 10.89 7.49 16.88
C THR A 27 10.12 8.59 16.16
N GLN A 28 9.37 8.22 15.13
CA GLN A 28 8.57 9.15 14.34
C GLN A 28 7.50 8.42 13.50
N ALA A 29 6.53 9.18 13.01
CA ALA A 29 5.60 8.68 12.00
C ALA A 29 6.29 8.51 10.63
N VAL A 30 5.77 7.59 9.82
CA VAL A 30 6.18 7.35 8.44
C VAL A 30 4.98 7.66 7.52
N PRO A 31 4.87 8.88 7.03
CA PRO A 31 3.72 9.31 6.23
C PRO A 31 3.58 8.55 4.92
N GLY A 32 4.68 8.35 4.22
CA GLY A 32 4.79 7.85 2.86
C GLY A 32 5.67 8.80 2.03
N GLU A 33 6.06 8.37 0.82
CA GLU A 33 6.87 9.18 -0.09
C GLU A 33 6.63 8.82 -1.55
N GLY A 34 6.97 9.70 -2.47
CA GLY A 34 6.92 9.50 -3.92
C GLY A 34 6.32 10.68 -4.66
N ASP A 35 6.00 10.46 -5.94
CA ASP A 35 5.41 11.49 -6.79
C ASP A 35 3.95 11.79 -6.35
N PRO A 36 3.59 13.05 -6.10
CA PRO A 36 2.20 13.46 -5.88
C PRO A 36 1.25 13.11 -7.02
N ASN A 37 1.80 12.99 -8.22
CA ASN A 37 1.05 12.64 -9.43
C ASN A 37 1.22 11.17 -9.84
N ALA A 38 1.75 10.34 -8.95
CA ALA A 38 1.97 8.93 -9.22
C ALA A 38 0.69 8.25 -9.71
N GLU A 39 0.80 7.51 -10.81
CA GLU A 39 -0.27 6.67 -11.33
C GLU A 39 -0.38 5.34 -10.57
N ILE A 40 0.68 4.96 -9.84
CA ILE A 40 0.76 3.71 -9.08
C ILE A 40 1.10 4.03 -7.61
N PHE A 41 0.29 3.48 -6.70
CA PHE A 41 0.51 3.59 -5.26
C PHE A 41 0.74 2.20 -4.64
N PHE A 42 1.93 1.97 -4.11
CA PHE A 42 2.28 0.77 -3.34
C PHE A 42 1.93 0.94 -1.87
N ILE A 43 1.09 0.06 -1.34
CA ILE A 43 0.60 0.13 0.04
C ILE A 43 1.06 -1.11 0.81
N GLY A 44 1.95 -0.92 1.78
CA GLY A 44 2.36 -1.96 2.73
C GLY A 44 1.51 -1.98 4.00
N GLU A 45 1.97 -2.72 4.98
CA GLU A 45 1.30 -2.91 6.27
C GLU A 45 1.60 -1.76 7.24
N GLY A 46 2.85 -1.58 7.59
CA GLY A 46 3.31 -0.61 8.57
C GLY A 46 4.83 -0.45 8.56
N PRO A 47 5.35 0.58 9.25
CA PRO A 47 6.78 0.81 9.37
C PRO A 47 7.46 -0.29 10.19
N GLY A 48 8.66 -0.72 9.75
CA GLY A 48 9.59 -1.51 10.53
C GLY A 48 10.61 -0.63 11.27
N PHE A 49 11.65 -1.26 11.82
CA PHE A 49 12.68 -0.57 12.61
C PHE A 49 13.44 0.51 11.83
N HIS A 50 13.83 0.21 10.60
CA HIS A 50 14.60 1.16 9.78
C HIS A 50 13.72 2.32 9.31
N GLU A 51 12.48 2.04 8.98
CA GLU A 51 11.48 3.02 8.55
C GLU A 51 11.14 3.99 9.69
N ASP A 52 10.95 3.49 10.90
CA ASP A 52 10.72 4.28 12.11
C ASP A 52 11.87 5.26 12.38
N ARG A 53 13.11 4.83 12.20
CA ARG A 53 14.29 5.69 12.41
C ARG A 53 14.47 6.74 11.33
N GLN A 54 14.13 6.43 10.07
CA GLN A 54 14.37 7.33 8.94
C GLN A 54 13.14 8.19 8.58
N GLY A 55 11.94 7.84 9.06
CA GLY A 55 10.69 8.50 8.68
C GLY A 55 10.26 8.22 7.24
N ARG A 56 10.87 7.21 6.59
CA ARG A 56 10.64 6.86 5.18
C ARG A 56 10.13 5.43 5.05
N PRO A 57 9.15 5.15 4.16
CA PRO A 57 8.61 3.81 3.97
C PRO A 57 9.59 2.93 3.20
N PHE A 58 9.61 1.62 3.49
CA PHE A 58 10.35 0.62 2.73
C PHE A 58 11.84 0.98 2.49
N VAL A 59 12.60 1.22 3.57
CA VAL A 59 14.05 1.48 3.52
C VAL A 59 14.90 0.32 4.05
N GLY A 60 14.29 -0.66 4.74
CA GLY A 60 14.94 -1.89 5.18
C GLY A 60 15.12 -2.92 4.07
N GLN A 61 15.42 -4.19 4.42
CA GLN A 61 15.63 -5.27 3.45
C GLN A 61 14.40 -5.51 2.54
N ALA A 62 13.20 -5.46 3.12
CA ALA A 62 11.95 -5.56 2.35
C ALA A 62 11.80 -4.41 1.35
N GLY A 63 12.24 -3.21 1.71
CA GLY A 63 12.26 -2.05 0.83
C GLY A 63 13.24 -2.21 -0.33
N LYS A 64 14.45 -2.70 -0.06
CA LYS A 64 15.43 -3.01 -1.12
C LYS A 64 14.91 -4.04 -2.12
N LEU A 65 14.13 -5.02 -1.66
CA LEU A 65 13.47 -5.96 -2.55
C LEU A 65 12.35 -5.27 -3.34
N LEU A 66 11.55 -4.42 -2.70
CA LEU A 66 10.51 -3.65 -3.41
C LEU A 66 11.11 -2.77 -4.51
N ASP A 67 12.22 -2.07 -4.24
CA ASP A 67 12.92 -1.26 -5.25
C ASP A 67 13.36 -2.11 -6.46
N LYS A 68 13.89 -3.32 -6.21
CA LYS A 68 14.23 -4.26 -7.29
C LYS A 68 13.00 -4.68 -8.10
N LEU A 69 11.87 -4.92 -7.45
CA LEU A 69 10.62 -5.30 -8.12
C LEU A 69 10.04 -4.15 -8.95
N ILE A 70 10.09 -2.92 -8.44
CA ILE A 70 9.69 -1.71 -9.17
C ILE A 70 10.59 -1.54 -10.40
N ASN A 71 11.90 -1.66 -10.24
CA ASN A 71 12.85 -1.57 -11.35
C ASN A 71 12.67 -2.70 -12.39
N LEU A 72 12.28 -3.91 -11.95
CA LEU A 72 12.01 -5.05 -12.81
C LEU A 72 10.92 -4.76 -13.85
N VAL A 73 9.94 -3.93 -13.50
CA VAL A 73 8.85 -3.51 -14.39
C VAL A 73 9.15 -2.19 -15.13
N GLY A 74 10.38 -1.68 -15.00
CA GLY A 74 10.87 -0.50 -15.71
C GLY A 74 10.41 0.84 -15.12
N LEU A 75 10.04 0.84 -13.84
CA LEU A 75 9.71 2.04 -13.07
C LEU A 75 10.82 2.34 -12.06
N SER A 76 10.90 3.56 -11.61
CA SER A 76 11.74 3.98 -10.47
C SER A 76 10.88 4.27 -9.23
N ARG A 77 11.54 4.30 -8.07
CA ARG A 77 10.87 4.61 -6.80
C ARG A 77 10.27 6.02 -6.80
N GLU A 78 10.89 6.94 -7.51
CA GLU A 78 10.50 8.34 -7.64
C GLU A 78 9.25 8.56 -8.50
N GLU A 79 8.92 7.60 -9.40
CA GLU A 79 7.75 7.67 -10.28
C GLU A 79 6.47 7.13 -9.64
N VAL A 80 6.60 6.47 -8.50
CA VAL A 80 5.47 5.86 -7.78
C VAL A 80 5.27 6.54 -6.44
N PHE A 81 4.14 6.27 -5.77
CA PHE A 81 3.99 6.62 -4.37
C PHE A 81 4.03 5.35 -3.51
N ILE A 82 4.66 5.44 -2.34
CA ILE A 82 4.82 4.30 -1.42
C ILE A 82 4.35 4.72 -0.02
N GLY A 83 3.49 3.91 0.58
CA GLY A 83 3.02 4.15 1.94
C GLY A 83 2.58 2.87 2.63
N ASN A 84 1.96 3.01 3.79
CA ASN A 84 1.51 1.89 4.61
C ASN A 84 0.10 2.15 5.15
N VAL A 85 -0.59 1.06 5.56
CA VAL A 85 -1.90 1.13 6.24
C VAL A 85 -1.79 1.90 7.55
N ILE A 86 -0.80 1.57 8.37
CA ILE A 86 -0.52 2.30 9.61
C ILE A 86 0.74 3.18 9.47
N LYS A 87 0.79 4.29 10.25
CA LYS A 87 1.84 5.32 10.09
C LYS A 87 2.93 5.27 11.18
N HIS A 88 2.74 4.48 12.22
CA HIS A 88 3.71 4.28 13.29
C HIS A 88 4.04 2.79 13.41
N ARG A 89 5.26 2.49 13.83
CA ARG A 89 5.78 1.14 13.98
C ARG A 89 5.11 0.43 15.17
N PRO A 90 4.51 -0.76 15.00
CA PRO A 90 4.08 -1.57 16.15
C PRO A 90 5.27 -2.09 16.96
N PRO A 91 5.11 -2.25 18.29
CA PRO A 91 6.14 -2.85 19.13
C PRO A 91 6.64 -4.18 18.55
N GLU A 92 7.95 -4.38 18.50
CA GLU A 92 8.62 -5.60 17.99
C GLU A 92 8.19 -6.02 16.57
N ASN A 93 7.67 -5.08 15.78
CA ASN A 93 7.09 -5.30 14.45
C ASN A 93 5.95 -6.35 14.46
N ARG A 94 5.16 -6.42 15.54
CA ARG A 94 3.95 -7.27 15.55
C ARG A 94 2.93 -6.81 14.53
N ASP A 95 2.00 -7.68 14.24
CA ASP A 95 0.83 -7.34 13.43
C ASP A 95 0.07 -6.15 14.02
N PRO A 96 -0.47 -5.24 13.20
CA PRO A 96 -1.29 -4.13 13.69
C PRO A 96 -2.63 -4.62 14.23
N LEU A 97 -3.08 -4.02 15.32
CA LEU A 97 -4.40 -4.30 15.87
C LEU A 97 -5.51 -3.66 15.01
N PRO A 98 -6.72 -4.25 14.99
CA PRO A 98 -7.85 -3.67 14.27
C PRO A 98 -8.14 -2.21 14.64
N SER A 99 -8.01 -1.86 15.94
CA SER A 99 -8.17 -0.50 16.44
C SER A 99 -7.11 0.47 15.90
N GLU A 100 -5.86 0.01 15.72
CA GLU A 100 -4.77 0.80 15.15
C GLU A 100 -4.97 1.05 13.66
N ILE A 101 -5.42 0.02 12.92
CA ILE A 101 -5.80 0.14 11.50
C ILE A 101 -6.94 1.14 11.35
N SER A 102 -7.99 1.01 12.15
CA SER A 102 -9.14 1.92 12.14
C SER A 102 -8.73 3.37 12.43
N ALA A 103 -7.90 3.60 13.44
CA ALA A 103 -7.40 4.93 13.77
C ALA A 103 -6.54 5.57 12.68
N CYS A 104 -5.80 4.74 11.90
CA CYS A 104 -4.96 5.19 10.80
C CYS A 104 -5.68 5.31 9.45
N LYS A 105 -6.88 4.72 9.31
CA LYS A 105 -7.64 4.66 8.06
C LYS A 105 -7.75 6.01 7.36
N TYR A 106 -8.10 7.05 8.10
CA TYR A 106 -8.26 8.40 7.58
C TYR A 106 -7.02 8.89 6.79
N TRP A 107 -5.83 8.61 7.28
CA TRP A 107 -4.60 9.09 6.63
C TRP A 107 -4.35 8.43 5.26
N LEU A 108 -4.59 7.12 5.18
CA LEU A 108 -4.46 6.40 3.91
C LEU A 108 -5.55 6.83 2.92
N ASP A 109 -6.78 7.05 3.39
CA ASP A 109 -7.89 7.52 2.56
C ASP A 109 -7.58 8.89 1.95
N GLN A 110 -7.07 9.82 2.75
CA GLN A 110 -6.66 11.15 2.26
C GLN A 110 -5.51 11.06 1.25
N GLN A 111 -4.55 10.16 1.45
CA GLN A 111 -3.47 9.95 0.48
C GLN A 111 -4.01 9.41 -0.85
N LEU A 112 -4.90 8.41 -0.80
CA LEU A 112 -5.55 7.86 -2.00
C LEU A 112 -6.38 8.91 -2.73
N GLU A 113 -7.09 9.77 -2.01
CA GLU A 113 -7.89 10.85 -2.59
C GLU A 113 -7.02 11.92 -3.26
N ILE A 114 -5.96 12.39 -2.59
CA ILE A 114 -5.07 13.44 -3.10
C ILE A 114 -4.29 12.93 -4.32
N ILE A 115 -3.66 11.76 -4.21
CA ILE A 115 -2.84 11.17 -5.29
C ILE A 115 -3.72 10.73 -6.44
N ASN A 116 -4.89 10.14 -6.13
CA ASN A 116 -5.84 9.57 -7.08
C ASN A 116 -5.15 8.64 -8.11
N PRO A 117 -4.45 7.59 -7.63
CA PRO A 117 -3.71 6.69 -8.52
C PRO A 117 -4.67 5.86 -9.37
N LYS A 118 -4.25 5.47 -10.57
CA LYS A 118 -4.98 4.52 -11.43
C LYS A 118 -4.87 3.10 -10.91
N ILE A 119 -3.69 2.76 -10.38
CA ILE A 119 -3.35 1.42 -9.88
C ILE A 119 -2.93 1.52 -8.40
N VAL A 120 -3.49 0.63 -7.58
CA VAL A 120 -3.08 0.41 -6.20
C VAL A 120 -2.47 -0.98 -6.09
N VAL A 121 -1.21 -1.09 -5.71
CA VAL A 121 -0.54 -2.36 -5.45
C VAL A 121 -0.53 -2.59 -3.94
N THR A 122 -1.29 -3.57 -3.46
CA THR A 122 -1.30 -3.91 -2.04
C THR A 122 -0.23 -4.97 -1.74
N LEU A 123 0.61 -4.70 -0.75
CA LEU A 123 1.71 -5.55 -0.33
C LEU A 123 1.34 -6.28 0.97
N GLY A 124 0.87 -7.53 0.84
CA GLY A 124 0.47 -8.37 1.95
C GLY A 124 -1.00 -8.26 2.35
N ARG A 125 -1.38 -9.05 3.37
CA ARG A 125 -2.79 -9.27 3.75
C ARG A 125 -3.49 -8.02 4.30
N TYR A 126 -2.80 -7.18 5.07
CA TYR A 126 -3.40 -6.02 5.73
C TYR A 126 -3.76 -4.91 4.75
N SER A 127 -2.89 -4.61 3.80
CA SER A 127 -3.19 -3.65 2.74
C SER A 127 -4.24 -4.20 1.76
N MET A 128 -4.19 -5.52 1.44
CA MET A 128 -5.21 -6.16 0.61
C MET A 128 -6.59 -6.12 1.27
N ALA A 129 -6.68 -6.39 2.59
CA ALA A 129 -7.94 -6.40 3.34
C ALA A 129 -8.66 -5.04 3.32
N ARG A 130 -7.97 -3.94 3.04
CA ARG A 130 -8.57 -2.62 2.84
C ARG A 130 -9.54 -2.57 1.66
N PHE A 131 -9.29 -3.39 0.64
CA PHE A 131 -10.07 -3.47 -0.59
C PHE A 131 -10.87 -4.77 -0.69
N PHE A 132 -10.37 -5.86 -0.11
CA PHE A 132 -10.93 -7.21 -0.16
C PHE A 132 -10.90 -7.85 1.23
N PRO A 133 -11.83 -7.50 2.14
CA PRO A 133 -11.75 -7.88 3.55
C PRO A 133 -11.69 -9.38 3.82
N ASN A 134 -12.37 -10.18 2.98
CA ASN A 134 -12.51 -11.64 3.17
C ASN A 134 -11.59 -12.45 2.24
N ALA A 135 -10.77 -11.80 1.41
CA ALA A 135 -9.92 -12.49 0.45
C ALA A 135 -8.63 -13.00 1.08
N LYS A 136 -8.13 -14.13 0.58
CA LYS A 136 -6.84 -14.68 0.97
C LYS A 136 -5.80 -14.32 -0.08
N ILE A 137 -4.65 -13.81 0.36
CA ILE A 137 -3.56 -13.41 -0.54
C ILE A 137 -3.08 -14.58 -1.42
N SER A 138 -3.12 -15.80 -0.93
CA SER A 138 -2.73 -17.01 -1.67
C SER A 138 -3.61 -17.30 -2.90
N GLU A 139 -4.82 -16.76 -2.94
CA GLU A 139 -5.79 -16.97 -4.02
C GLU A 139 -5.80 -15.82 -5.03
N PHE A 140 -5.44 -14.61 -4.59
CA PHE A 140 -5.61 -13.40 -5.39
C PHE A 140 -4.30 -12.69 -5.77
N HIS A 141 -3.14 -13.15 -5.29
CA HIS A 141 -1.87 -12.48 -5.61
C HIS A 141 -1.61 -12.39 -7.12
N GLY A 142 -1.14 -11.26 -7.56
CA GLY A 142 -0.83 -10.96 -8.95
C GLY A 142 -2.04 -10.81 -9.87
N SER A 143 -3.28 -10.84 -9.35
CA SER A 143 -4.50 -10.71 -10.14
C SER A 143 -5.05 -9.28 -10.05
N PRO A 144 -5.01 -8.49 -11.16
CA PRO A 144 -5.61 -7.16 -11.18
C PRO A 144 -7.12 -7.26 -11.06
N MET A 145 -7.71 -6.44 -10.19
CA MET A 145 -9.16 -6.41 -9.97
C MET A 145 -9.64 -4.95 -9.91
N ARG A 146 -10.75 -4.66 -10.58
CA ARG A 146 -11.34 -3.32 -10.55
C ARG A 146 -12.09 -3.11 -9.26
N VAL A 147 -11.74 -2.04 -8.56
CA VAL A 147 -12.44 -1.58 -7.37
C VAL A 147 -12.79 -0.10 -7.60
N ARG A 148 -14.05 0.17 -7.91
CA ARG A 148 -14.53 1.52 -8.25
C ARG A 148 -13.76 2.12 -9.44
N ARG A 149 -12.98 3.19 -9.22
CA ARG A 149 -12.20 3.89 -10.25
C ARG A 149 -10.78 3.37 -10.40
N GLN A 150 -10.33 2.51 -9.49
CA GLN A 150 -8.94 2.04 -9.42
C GLN A 150 -8.84 0.57 -9.80
N VAL A 151 -7.70 0.16 -10.29
CA VAL A 151 -7.33 -1.25 -10.35
C VAL A 151 -6.46 -1.57 -9.14
N VAL A 152 -6.84 -2.59 -8.39
CA VAL A 152 -6.10 -3.08 -7.23
C VAL A 152 -5.41 -4.38 -7.61
N VAL A 153 -4.10 -4.44 -7.36
CA VAL A 153 -3.27 -5.64 -7.62
C VAL A 153 -2.71 -6.13 -6.30
N PRO A 154 -3.28 -7.18 -5.71
CA PRO A 154 -2.74 -7.78 -4.50
C PRO A 154 -1.41 -8.49 -4.78
N MET A 155 -0.40 -8.25 -3.96
CA MET A 155 0.91 -8.90 -4.03
C MET A 155 1.30 -9.45 -2.66
N TYR A 156 2.14 -10.49 -2.63
CA TYR A 156 2.79 -10.89 -1.39
C TYR A 156 3.60 -9.73 -0.82
N HIS A 157 3.73 -9.68 0.51
CA HIS A 157 4.60 -8.68 1.14
C HIS A 157 6.07 -9.03 0.88
N PRO A 158 6.93 -8.08 0.49
CA PRO A 158 8.36 -8.34 0.26
C PRO A 158 9.08 -8.99 1.45
N ALA A 159 8.67 -8.67 2.69
CA ALA A 159 9.23 -9.33 3.87
C ALA A 159 8.93 -10.84 3.95
N ALA A 160 7.83 -11.32 3.38
CA ALA A 160 7.54 -12.75 3.28
C ALA A 160 8.43 -13.42 2.23
N ALA A 161 8.69 -12.74 1.12
CA ALA A 161 9.60 -13.20 0.06
C ALA A 161 11.05 -13.36 0.55
N LEU A 162 11.50 -12.53 1.49
CA LEU A 162 12.82 -12.66 2.11
C LEU A 162 12.98 -13.93 2.97
N ARG A 163 11.86 -14.54 3.39
CA ARG A 163 11.84 -15.74 4.24
C ARG A 163 11.55 -17.03 3.47
N SER A 164 11.11 -16.91 2.20
CA SER A 164 10.70 -18.05 1.37
C SER A 164 11.04 -17.81 -0.09
N GLY A 165 11.91 -18.64 -0.65
CA GLY A 165 12.25 -18.62 -2.07
C GLY A 165 11.03 -18.85 -2.98
N GLU A 166 10.08 -19.67 -2.52
CA GLU A 166 8.82 -19.87 -3.26
C GLU A 166 8.01 -18.58 -3.37
N VAL A 167 7.87 -17.83 -2.25
CA VAL A 167 7.16 -16.54 -2.25
C VAL A 167 7.93 -15.50 -3.07
N LEU A 168 9.27 -15.53 -3.06
CA LEU A 168 10.09 -14.67 -3.91
C LEU A 168 9.80 -14.93 -5.40
N SER A 169 9.82 -16.19 -5.81
CA SER A 169 9.51 -16.55 -7.20
C SER A 169 8.10 -16.14 -7.61
N LYS A 170 7.12 -16.29 -6.71
CA LYS A 170 5.74 -15.87 -6.95
C LYS A 170 5.62 -14.36 -7.13
N ILE A 171 6.20 -13.55 -6.24
CA ILE A 171 6.09 -12.08 -6.33
C ILE A 171 6.81 -11.55 -7.59
N GLU A 172 7.97 -12.11 -7.95
CA GLU A 172 8.66 -11.75 -9.19
C GLU A 172 7.82 -12.11 -10.44
N ALA A 173 7.22 -13.29 -10.46
CA ALA A 173 6.33 -13.71 -11.55
C ALA A 173 5.10 -12.80 -11.66
N ASP A 174 4.52 -12.39 -10.53
CA ASP A 174 3.37 -11.49 -10.49
C ASP A 174 3.73 -10.10 -11.03
N PHE A 175 4.88 -9.55 -10.67
CA PHE A 175 5.35 -8.27 -11.22
C PHE A 175 5.57 -8.36 -12.73
N ARG A 176 6.22 -9.43 -13.22
CA ARG A 176 6.42 -9.66 -14.67
C ARG A 176 5.11 -9.81 -15.42
N ARG A 177 4.13 -10.53 -14.87
CA ARG A 177 2.80 -10.72 -15.48
C ARG A 177 2.05 -9.41 -15.64
N ASN A 178 2.25 -8.47 -14.72
CA ASN A 178 1.58 -7.17 -14.72
C ASN A 178 2.41 -6.03 -15.33
N ILE A 179 3.54 -6.33 -16.01
CA ILE A 179 4.45 -5.31 -16.53
C ILE A 179 3.76 -4.35 -17.49
N ASP A 180 2.90 -4.86 -18.38
CA ASP A 180 2.19 -4.04 -19.37
C ASP A 180 1.16 -3.12 -18.69
N LEU A 181 0.49 -3.61 -17.64
CA LEU A 181 -0.43 -2.82 -16.82
C LEU A 181 0.31 -1.69 -16.10
N PHE A 182 1.48 -1.97 -15.51
CA PHE A 182 2.27 -0.97 -14.80
C PHE A 182 2.87 0.09 -15.74
N LYS A 183 3.30 -0.31 -16.93
CA LYS A 183 3.84 0.62 -17.95
C LYS A 183 2.76 1.46 -18.64
N ASN A 184 1.55 0.96 -18.69
CA ASN A 184 0.44 1.58 -19.41
C ASN A 184 -0.82 1.61 -18.55
N PRO A 185 -0.85 2.41 -17.47
CA PRO A 185 -2.00 2.46 -16.55
C PRO A 185 -3.32 2.88 -17.22
N ASP A 186 -3.28 3.45 -18.43
CA ASP A 186 -4.49 3.80 -19.19
C ASP A 186 -5.18 2.60 -19.85
N LYS A 187 -4.47 1.48 -20.04
CA LYS A 187 -5.04 0.23 -20.61
C LYS A 187 -5.89 -0.59 -19.62
N ILE A 188 -6.32 0.03 -18.54
CA ILE A 188 -7.15 -0.58 -17.46
C ILE A 188 -8.52 -1.10 -17.96
N GLY A 189 -8.94 -0.77 -19.21
CA GLY A 189 -10.24 -1.15 -19.77
C GLY A 189 -10.53 -2.66 -19.82
N GLU A 190 -9.49 -3.50 -19.81
CA GLU A 190 -9.60 -4.96 -19.97
C GLU A 190 -9.58 -5.75 -18.65
N VAL A 191 -9.47 -5.07 -17.49
CA VAL A 191 -9.41 -5.73 -16.18
C VAL A 191 -10.82 -6.13 -15.74
N GLY A 192 -11.01 -7.42 -15.44
CA GLY A 192 -12.28 -7.96 -14.97
C GLY A 192 -12.81 -7.27 -13.71
N GLU A 193 -14.12 -7.05 -13.66
CA GLU A 193 -14.79 -6.62 -12.43
C GLU A 193 -14.92 -7.80 -11.48
N LEU A 194 -14.64 -7.58 -10.18
CA LEU A 194 -15.12 -8.50 -9.17
C LEU A 194 -16.65 -8.49 -9.23
N LYS A 195 -17.25 -9.65 -9.48
CA LYS A 195 -18.68 -9.82 -9.19
C LYS A 195 -18.82 -9.63 -7.69
N SER A 196 -19.43 -8.51 -7.28
CA SER A 196 -19.79 -8.27 -5.90
C SER A 196 -20.76 -9.37 -5.47
N GLU A 197 -20.31 -10.30 -4.64
CA GLU A 197 -21.26 -11.08 -3.85
C GLU A 197 -21.88 -10.10 -2.86
N SER A 198 -23.17 -9.81 -3.08
CA SER A 198 -24.11 -9.04 -2.27
C SER A 198 -23.63 -7.64 -1.82
N GLU A 199 -24.27 -6.64 -2.39
CA GLU A 199 -24.45 -5.32 -1.77
C GLU A 199 -25.18 -5.51 -0.44
N ASP A 200 -24.45 -5.65 0.66
CA ASP A 200 -25.00 -5.45 1.99
C ASP A 200 -25.10 -3.93 2.20
N PRO A 201 -26.33 -3.35 2.27
CA PRO A 201 -26.52 -1.90 2.44
C PRO A 201 -25.87 -1.33 3.71
N ASN A 202 -25.55 -2.20 4.69
CA ASN A 202 -24.89 -1.80 5.93
C ASN A 202 -23.37 -1.64 5.82
N GLN A 203 -22.73 -2.08 4.72
CA GLN A 203 -21.30 -1.83 4.48
C GLN A 203 -21.01 -0.47 3.82
N MET A 204 -22.03 0.25 3.36
CA MET A 204 -21.87 1.59 2.73
C MET A 204 -21.52 2.72 3.70
N SER A 205 -21.47 2.50 5.02
CA SER A 205 -21.20 3.56 6.00
C SER A 205 -19.73 3.73 6.39
N PHE A 206 -18.78 3.18 5.62
CA PHE A 206 -17.35 3.26 5.90
C PHE A 206 -16.58 4.11 4.86
N PHE A 207 -17.12 5.30 4.57
CA PHE A 207 -16.40 6.37 3.86
C PHE A 207 -16.56 7.70 4.57
#